data_d7423afd3d62c690006250409a5d5be6
#
_entry.id   d7423afd3d62c690006250409a5d5be6
#
_cell.length_a   1.000
_cell.length_b   1.000
_cell.length_c   1.000
_cell.angle_alpha   90.00
_cell.angle_beta   90.00
_cell.angle_gamma   90.00
#
_symmetry.space_group_name_H-M   'P 1'
#
loop_
_entity.id
_entity.type
_entity.pdbx_description
1 polymer ?
#
loop_
_entity_poly.entity_id
_entity_poly.type
_entity_poly.pdbx_seq_one_letter_code
_entity_poly.pdbx_strand_id
1 'polypeptide(L)'
;MFASISKLFWKFRTIKKIDNVSSMEHLGRDEYKYIEGDRALTVQIEMLSGTPRRVIYSRTIKKWMPPYDNEPITEDKRKEIVAKICKYLEINNISYTIE
;
A
#
# COMPACT_ATOMS: atom_id res chain seq x y z
N MET A 1 25.50 -3.52 21.27
CA MET A 1 25.13 -2.32 20.52
C MET A 1 24.41 -2.63 19.21
N PHE A 2 24.99 -3.46 18.36
CA PHE A 2 24.32 -3.82 17.11
C PHE A 2 23.03 -4.60 17.35
N ALA A 3 22.98 -5.41 18.37
CA ALA A 3 21.77 -6.13 18.70
C ALA A 3 20.63 -5.19 19.05
N SER A 4 20.95 -4.08 19.74
CA SER A 4 19.93 -3.08 20.07
C SER A 4 19.41 -2.39 18.83
N ILE A 5 20.31 -2.09 17.89
CA ILE A 5 19.90 -1.48 16.63
C ILE A 5 19.00 -2.43 15.86
N SER A 6 19.35 -3.71 15.82
CA SER A 6 18.53 -4.71 15.16
C SER A 6 17.15 -4.80 15.78
N LYS A 7 17.07 -4.74 17.12
CA LYS A 7 15.79 -4.79 17.80
C LYS A 7 14.94 -3.58 17.49
N LEU A 8 15.54 -2.40 17.39
CA LEU A 8 14.83 -1.20 17.01
C LEU A 8 14.30 -1.34 15.60
N PHE A 9 15.11 -1.89 14.72
CA PHE A 9 14.71 -2.10 13.34
C PHE A 9 13.51 -3.04 13.24
N TRP A 10 13.45 -4.03 14.09
CA TRP A 10 12.30 -4.95 14.15
C TRP A 10 11.00 -4.27 14.48
N LYS A 11 11.05 -3.21 15.27
CA LYS A 11 9.85 -2.52 15.71
C LYS A 11 9.29 -1.59 14.63
N PHE A 12 10.09 -1.27 13.63
CA PHE A 12 9.64 -0.42 12.55
C PHE A 12 9.04 -1.26 11.44
N ARG A 13 7.91 -0.82 10.94
CA ARG A 13 7.29 -1.48 9.80
C ARG A 13 8.11 -1.19 8.56
N THR A 14 8.11 -2.15 7.65
CA THR A 14 8.82 -1.98 6.39
C THR A 14 7.98 -1.12 5.46
N ILE A 15 8.47 0.08 5.17
CA ILE A 15 7.85 1.00 4.24
C ILE A 15 8.70 1.01 2.99
N LYS A 16 8.07 0.70 1.84
CA LYS A 16 8.77 0.64 0.57
C LYS A 16 8.28 1.72 -0.35
N LYS A 17 9.20 2.47 -0.94
CA LYS A 17 8.86 3.55 -1.84
C LYS A 17 8.34 3.04 -3.18
N ILE A 18 7.35 3.75 -3.72
CA ILE A 18 6.91 3.58 -5.10
C ILE A 18 7.60 4.65 -5.95
N ASP A 19 7.55 5.90 -5.49
CA ASP A 19 8.19 7.02 -6.13
C ASP A 19 8.58 8.06 -5.06
N ASN A 20 8.88 9.30 -5.47
CA ASN A 20 9.35 10.33 -4.53
C ASN A 20 8.31 10.72 -3.48
N VAL A 21 7.04 10.54 -3.76
CA VAL A 21 5.96 10.98 -2.86
C VAL A 21 5.08 9.85 -2.36
N SER A 22 5.20 8.66 -2.96
CA SER A 22 4.30 7.55 -2.67
C SER A 22 5.06 6.34 -2.16
N SER A 23 4.46 5.64 -1.19
CA SER A 23 5.05 4.43 -0.63
C SER A 23 3.96 3.49 -0.15
N MET A 24 4.35 2.25 0.14
CA MET A 24 3.45 1.20 0.62
C MET A 24 3.99 0.62 1.90
N GLU A 25 3.08 0.26 2.79
CA GLU A 25 3.40 -0.44 4.03
C GLU A 25 2.47 -1.64 4.19
N HIS A 26 3.05 -2.82 4.39
CA HIS A 26 2.26 -4.03 4.60
C HIS A 26 1.82 -4.09 6.06
N LEU A 27 0.52 -3.98 6.32
CA LEU A 27 -0.01 -3.94 7.67
C LEU A 27 -0.34 -5.33 8.21
N GLY A 28 -0.97 -6.13 7.40
CA GLY A 28 -1.38 -7.46 7.75
C GLY A 28 -1.40 -8.31 6.50
N ARG A 29 -1.97 -9.53 6.60
CA ARG A 29 -1.91 -10.44 5.46
C ARG A 29 -2.52 -9.83 4.19
N ASP A 30 -3.70 -9.25 4.33
CA ASP A 30 -4.45 -8.75 3.17
C ASP A 30 -4.70 -7.25 3.26
N GLU A 31 -3.91 -6.55 4.07
CA GLU A 31 -4.11 -5.12 4.27
C GLU A 31 -2.81 -4.38 4.09
N TYR A 32 -2.87 -3.33 3.29
CA TYR A 32 -1.73 -2.45 3.03
C TYR A 32 -2.12 -1.01 3.32
N LYS A 33 -1.12 -0.22 3.65
CA LYS A 33 -1.27 1.22 3.77
C LYS A 33 -0.58 1.87 2.58
N TYR A 34 -1.33 2.68 1.86
CA TYR A 34 -0.78 3.51 0.79
C TYR A 34 -0.53 4.90 1.36
N ILE A 35 0.66 5.40 1.17
CA ILE A 35 1.09 6.68 1.73
C ILE A 35 1.47 7.61 0.59
N GLU A 36 0.94 8.83 0.61
CA GLU A 36 1.26 9.83 -0.39
C GLU A 36 1.45 11.17 0.31
N GLY A 37 2.70 11.61 0.43
CA GLY A 37 3.03 12.80 1.21
C GLY A 37 2.64 12.60 2.66
N ASP A 38 1.80 13.48 3.17
CA ASP A 38 1.30 13.38 4.54
C ASP A 38 -0.07 12.70 4.64
N ARG A 39 -0.59 12.17 3.53
CA ARG A 39 -1.85 11.44 3.50
C ARG A 39 -1.62 9.95 3.40
N ALA A 40 -2.52 9.19 3.99
CA ALA A 40 -2.45 7.74 3.94
C ALA A 40 -3.84 7.15 3.89
N LEU A 41 -3.97 5.96 3.33
CA LEU A 41 -5.20 5.20 3.34
C LEU A 41 -4.89 3.71 3.41
N THR A 42 -5.87 2.92 3.78
CA THR A 42 -5.73 1.47 3.75
C THR A 42 -6.42 0.93 2.51
N VAL A 43 -5.84 -0.11 1.96
CA VAL A 43 -6.38 -0.80 0.79
C VAL A 43 -6.26 -2.29 1.02
N GLN A 44 -7.28 -3.02 0.58
CA GLN A 44 -7.26 -4.47 0.68
C GLN A 44 -6.61 -5.06 -0.57
N ILE A 45 -5.58 -5.85 -0.34
CA ILE A 45 -4.86 -6.56 -1.39
C ILE A 45 -4.71 -8.00 -0.91
N GLU A 46 -5.53 -8.88 -1.47
CA GLU A 46 -5.56 -10.26 -1.03
C GLU A 46 -4.35 -11.02 -1.53
N MET A 47 -3.75 -11.83 -0.65
CA MET A 47 -2.63 -12.67 -0.99
C MET A 47 -3.13 -14.05 -1.40
N LEU A 48 -2.77 -14.46 -2.60
CA LEU A 48 -3.15 -15.76 -3.16
C LEU A 48 -1.93 -16.66 -3.28
N SER A 49 -2.15 -17.96 -3.25
CA SER A 49 -1.07 -18.93 -3.35
C SER A 49 -0.73 -19.30 -4.80
N GLY A 50 -1.56 -18.91 -5.74
CA GLY A 50 -1.35 -19.23 -7.15
C GLY A 50 -1.01 -18.00 -7.97
N THR A 51 -1.39 -18.04 -9.25
CA THR A 51 -1.23 -16.93 -10.17
C THR A 51 -2.60 -16.46 -10.61
N PRO A 52 -2.94 -15.16 -10.46
CA PRO A 52 -2.09 -14.07 -9.93
C PRO A 52 -1.88 -14.22 -8.42
N ARG A 53 -0.81 -13.61 -7.94
CA ARG A 53 -0.45 -13.73 -6.52
C ARG A 53 -1.17 -12.72 -5.64
N ARG A 54 -1.73 -11.68 -6.22
CA ARG A 54 -2.41 -10.62 -5.48
C ARG A 54 -3.70 -10.21 -6.19
N VAL A 55 -4.70 -9.87 -5.40
CA VAL A 55 -5.92 -9.25 -5.91
C VAL A 55 -6.06 -7.89 -5.24
N ILE A 56 -6.06 -6.84 -6.04
CA ILE A 56 -6.25 -5.48 -5.54
C ILE A 56 -7.72 -5.15 -5.58
N TYR A 57 -8.32 -4.91 -4.43
CA TYR A 57 -9.72 -4.52 -4.35
C TYR A 57 -9.83 -3.00 -4.38
N SER A 58 -9.94 -2.45 -5.58
CA SER A 58 -9.94 -1.01 -5.79
C SER A 58 -11.10 -0.32 -5.07
N ARG A 59 -12.21 -1.01 -4.89
CA ARG A 59 -13.38 -0.45 -4.20
C ARG A 59 -13.11 -0.16 -2.72
N THR A 60 -12.04 -0.72 -2.15
CA THR A 60 -11.70 -0.45 -0.76
C THR A 60 -10.95 0.87 -0.60
N ILE A 61 -10.56 1.51 -1.70
CA ILE A 61 -9.95 2.83 -1.68
C ILE A 61 -11.08 3.84 -1.64
N LYS A 62 -11.49 4.24 -0.43
CA LYS A 62 -12.67 5.07 -0.24
C LYS A 62 -12.35 6.47 0.27
N LYS A 63 -11.44 6.57 1.24
CA LYS A 63 -11.12 7.85 1.84
C LYS A 63 -9.76 7.78 2.50
N TRP A 64 -9.20 8.95 2.74
CA TRP A 64 -7.94 9.07 3.48
C TRP A 64 -8.17 8.83 4.96
N MET A 65 -7.11 8.50 5.66
CA MET A 65 -7.12 8.40 7.12
C MET A 65 -7.15 9.81 7.72
N PRO A 66 -7.65 9.96 8.95
CA PRO A 66 -7.61 11.26 9.63
C PRO A 66 -6.19 11.84 9.64
N PRO A 67 -6.06 13.16 9.57
CA PRO A 67 -7.12 14.18 9.59
C PRO A 67 -7.71 14.50 8.21
N TYR A 68 -7.38 13.74 7.18
CA TYR A 68 -7.83 14.02 5.82
C TYR A 68 -9.04 13.20 5.40
N ASP A 69 -9.71 12.58 6.35
CA ASP A 69 -10.80 11.65 6.07
C ASP A 69 -12.06 12.33 5.51
N ASN A 70 -12.14 13.66 5.58
CA ASN A 70 -13.24 14.39 4.96
C ASN A 70 -12.91 14.92 3.56
N GLU A 71 -11.71 14.66 3.06
CA GLU A 71 -11.35 15.00 1.67
C GLU A 71 -11.80 13.86 0.77
N PRO A 72 -12.60 14.13 -0.26
CA PRO A 72 -13.05 13.06 -1.15
C PRO A 72 -11.92 12.53 -2.02
N ILE A 73 -11.97 11.24 -2.30
CA ILE A 73 -11.09 10.63 -3.28
C ILE A 73 -11.90 10.47 -4.56
N THR A 74 -11.56 11.25 -5.59
CA THR A 74 -12.26 11.20 -6.87
C THR A 74 -11.94 9.88 -7.57
N GLU A 75 -12.74 9.56 -8.60
CA GLU A 75 -12.48 8.37 -9.39
C GLU A 75 -11.13 8.45 -10.09
N ASP A 76 -10.78 9.63 -10.58
CA ASP A 76 -9.47 9.81 -11.21
C ASP A 76 -8.33 9.59 -10.21
N LYS A 77 -8.50 10.07 -8.99
CA LYS A 77 -7.50 9.87 -7.94
C LYS A 77 -7.40 8.39 -7.58
N ARG A 78 -8.53 7.70 -7.50
CA ARG A 78 -8.52 6.26 -7.22
C ARG A 78 -7.75 5.50 -8.29
N LYS A 79 -7.98 5.83 -9.56
CA LYS A 79 -7.26 5.21 -10.67
C LYS A 79 -5.76 5.46 -10.59
N GLU A 80 -5.38 6.68 -10.22
CA GLU A 80 -3.98 7.03 -10.04
C GLU A 80 -3.35 6.19 -8.92
N ILE A 81 -4.04 6.04 -7.81
CA ILE A 81 -3.56 5.25 -6.68
C ILE A 81 -3.40 3.79 -7.07
N VAL A 82 -4.40 3.22 -7.75
CA VAL A 82 -4.32 1.84 -8.22
C VAL A 82 -3.14 1.66 -9.15
N ALA A 83 -2.90 2.61 -10.06
CA ALA A 83 -1.76 2.52 -10.98
C ALA A 83 -0.44 2.49 -10.23
N LYS A 84 -0.31 3.27 -9.17
CA LYS A 84 0.90 3.28 -8.34
C LYS A 84 1.07 1.99 -7.57
N ILE A 85 -0.02 1.41 -7.08
CA ILE A 85 0.03 0.12 -6.40
C ILE A 85 0.48 -0.97 -7.40
N CYS A 86 -0.05 -0.94 -8.61
CA CYS A 86 0.37 -1.87 -9.66
C CYS A 86 1.86 -1.76 -9.94
N LYS A 87 2.37 -0.53 -10.03
CA LYS A 87 3.79 -0.30 -10.24
C LYS A 87 4.62 -0.89 -9.11
N TYR A 88 4.17 -0.73 -7.87
CA TYR A 88 4.84 -1.31 -6.72
C TYR A 88 4.92 -2.84 -6.85
N LEU A 89 3.82 -3.49 -7.22
CA LEU A 89 3.80 -4.93 -7.38
C LEU A 89 4.68 -5.38 -8.54
N GLU A 90 4.67 -4.64 -9.65
CA GLU A 90 5.50 -4.96 -10.80
C GLU A 90 6.99 -4.86 -10.49
N ILE A 91 7.39 -3.83 -9.75
CA ILE A 91 8.78 -3.68 -9.34
C ILE A 91 9.23 -4.86 -8.49
N ASN A 92 8.33 -5.42 -7.70
CA ASN A 92 8.62 -6.56 -6.84
C ASN A 92 8.35 -7.91 -7.50
N ASN A 93 8.06 -7.90 -8.80
CA ASN A 93 7.81 -9.13 -9.60
C ASN A 93 6.64 -9.94 -9.05
N ILE A 94 5.60 -9.26 -8.61
CA ILE A 94 4.41 -9.91 -8.05
C ILE A 94 3.27 -9.75 -9.05
N SER A 95 2.71 -10.87 -9.50
CA SER A 95 1.57 -10.84 -10.40
C SER A 95 0.30 -10.42 -9.65
N TYR A 96 -0.60 -9.76 -10.34
CA TYR A 96 -1.80 -9.22 -9.69
C TYR A 96 -2.96 -9.14 -10.68
N THR A 97 -4.16 -9.01 -10.11
CA THR A 97 -5.35 -8.62 -10.83
C THR A 97 -6.06 -7.54 -10.04
N ILE A 98 -6.95 -6.80 -10.67
CA ILE A 98 -7.67 -5.68 -10.06
C ILE A 98 -9.17 -5.98 -10.07
N GLU A 99 -9.80 -5.81 -8.91
CA GLU A 99 -11.25 -5.95 -8.76
C GLU A 99 -11.88 -4.74 -8.11
#